data_647cc50ea5ffd18519cc1be4d75d6402
#
_entry.id   647cc50ea5ffd18519cc1be4d75d6402
#
_cell.length_a   1.000
_cell.length_b   1.000
_cell.length_c   1.000
_cell.angle_alpha   90.00
_cell.angle_beta   90.00
_cell.angle_gamma   90.00
#
_symmetry.space_group_name_H-M   'P 1'
#
loop_
_entity.id
_entity.type
_entity.pdbx_description
1 polymer ?
#
loop_
_entity_poly.entity_id
_entity_poly.type
_entity_poly.pdbx_seq_one_letter_code
_entity_poly.pdbx_strand_id
1 'polypeptide(L)'
;HLVQCDIETVPMTTAPATSLFIQDEQFKGRIPDDPRFNKVDYEGADVQEPEPGRYTNMAIMDIKAMYHSNVKLHNICWTTLSEDGKDCGNGSKFDQDKSGLLGRVMDKMTVKRNEYKALMKQATTDADKRKWDAMQFATKSMVASLYGVSGDSKYGMYHPDIAAAITYTSRQTLFRLRDECNDRGYPVRYGHTDSIFCEVPSPEEGMQLVAKINESMAPIETEFEKWCESMILKAKNRYAGKVTWTDGGYHDPEYYYKGLELKQARMPKAMKSAMDGTLRGILDGKDREDIDDYLIGLINDGNTGKLGESLLMKGRLRRPLHKYKSISGAVAGVVWAKEHLDKRYQVDDTFLTAIGAGGQYYAFD
;
A
#
# COMPACT_ATOMS: atom_id res chain seq x y z
N HIS A 1 -6.88 -16.04 18.96
CA HIS A 1 -6.05 -16.08 20.19
C HIS A 1 -5.31 -14.77 20.49
N LEU A 2 -5.10 -13.87 19.51
CA LEU A 2 -4.46 -12.57 19.75
C LEU A 2 -5.45 -11.51 20.26
N VAL A 3 -6.69 -11.60 19.83
CA VAL A 3 -7.78 -10.69 20.21
C VAL A 3 -8.91 -11.50 20.83
N GLN A 4 -9.53 -10.95 21.86
CA GLN A 4 -10.69 -11.52 22.54
C GLN A 4 -11.92 -10.69 22.15
N CYS A 5 -12.42 -10.90 20.94
CA CYS A 5 -13.64 -10.27 20.47
C CYS A 5 -14.43 -11.28 19.63
N ASP A 6 -15.72 -11.02 19.43
CA ASP A 6 -16.59 -11.88 18.64
C ASP A 6 -16.13 -11.94 17.18
N ILE A 7 -16.20 -13.13 16.59
CA ILE A 7 -15.71 -13.36 15.21
C ILE A 7 -16.40 -12.45 14.20
N GLU A 8 -17.65 -12.08 14.43
CA GLU A 8 -18.42 -11.18 13.58
C GLU A 8 -17.89 -9.73 13.62
N THR A 9 -17.21 -9.35 14.73
CA THR A 9 -16.64 -8.01 14.91
C THR A 9 -15.18 -7.92 14.46
N VAL A 10 -14.52 -9.05 14.20
CA VAL A 10 -13.11 -9.08 13.71
C VAL A 10 -12.86 -8.24 12.47
N PRO A 11 -13.80 -8.15 11.48
CA PRO A 11 -13.62 -7.26 10.34
C PRO A 11 -13.64 -5.76 10.69
N MET A 12 -14.15 -5.40 11.87
CA MET A 12 -14.14 -4.02 12.37
C MET A 12 -12.80 -3.73 13.04
N THR A 13 -12.02 -2.81 12.47
CA THR A 13 -10.68 -2.46 12.99
C THR A 13 -10.68 -2.06 14.47
N THR A 14 -11.75 -1.40 14.92
CA THR A 14 -11.88 -0.89 16.30
C THR A 14 -12.05 -1.99 17.35
N ALA A 15 -12.78 -3.06 17.06
CA ALA A 15 -13.00 -4.15 18.04
C ALA A 15 -11.71 -4.91 18.37
N PRO A 16 -10.90 -5.37 17.40
CA PRO A 16 -9.59 -5.93 17.66
C PRO A 16 -8.64 -4.99 18.40
N ALA A 17 -8.59 -3.70 18.05
CA ALA A 17 -7.75 -2.71 18.72
C ALA A 17 -8.18 -2.52 20.19
N THR A 18 -9.49 -2.40 20.46
CA THR A 18 -10.05 -2.32 21.81
C THR A 18 -9.64 -3.53 22.65
N SER A 19 -9.78 -4.73 22.09
CA SER A 19 -9.38 -5.97 22.78
C SER A 19 -7.89 -5.98 23.14
N LEU A 20 -7.01 -5.54 22.23
CA LEU A 20 -5.57 -5.48 22.50
C LEU A 20 -5.22 -4.50 23.63
N PHE A 21 -5.87 -3.33 23.65
CA PHE A 21 -5.63 -2.33 24.71
C PHE A 21 -6.12 -2.81 26.08
N ILE A 22 -7.30 -3.44 26.15
CA ILE A 22 -7.86 -3.96 27.41
C ILE A 22 -7.01 -5.12 27.96
N GLN A 23 -6.34 -5.89 27.12
CA GLN A 23 -5.45 -6.99 27.52
C GLN A 23 -4.08 -6.52 28.03
N ASP A 24 -3.75 -5.23 27.94
CA ASP A 24 -2.51 -4.72 28.50
C ASP A 24 -2.61 -4.64 30.03
N GLU A 25 -1.70 -5.30 30.75
CA GLU A 25 -1.72 -5.45 32.21
C GLU A 25 -1.62 -4.11 32.96
N GLN A 26 -1.06 -3.09 32.33
CA GLN A 26 -0.92 -1.76 32.92
C GLN A 26 -2.10 -0.83 32.58
N PHE A 27 -2.98 -1.24 31.66
CA PHE A 27 -4.16 -0.46 31.33
C PHE A 27 -5.28 -0.70 32.32
N LYS A 28 -5.56 0.30 33.15
CA LYS A 28 -6.63 0.26 34.18
C LYS A 28 -7.81 1.18 33.85
N GLY A 29 -7.84 1.72 32.64
CA GLY A 29 -8.89 2.60 32.16
C GLY A 29 -10.02 1.86 31.47
N ARG A 30 -11.07 2.60 31.12
CA ARG A 30 -12.15 2.15 30.23
C ARG A 30 -12.01 2.89 28.89
N ILE A 31 -12.16 2.20 27.78
CA ILE A 31 -12.29 2.83 26.47
C ILE A 31 -13.71 3.39 26.36
N PRO A 32 -13.90 4.69 26.13
CA PRO A 32 -15.23 5.27 25.98
C PRO A 32 -15.97 4.67 24.76
N ASP A 33 -17.30 4.54 24.87
CA ASP A 33 -18.13 4.05 23.78
C ASP A 33 -18.26 5.09 22.67
N ASP A 34 -18.24 6.39 23.05
CA ASP A 34 -18.30 7.52 22.11
C ASP A 34 -17.00 8.32 22.08
N PRO A 35 -16.61 8.87 20.94
CA PRO A 35 -15.43 9.72 20.84
C PRO A 35 -15.64 11.02 21.66
N ARG A 36 -14.60 11.44 22.38
CA ARG A 36 -14.61 12.66 23.20
C ARG A 36 -14.41 13.94 22.38
N PHE A 37 -13.99 13.82 21.13
CA PHE A 37 -13.64 14.93 20.29
C PHE A 37 -14.40 14.88 18.97
N ASN A 38 -14.80 16.02 18.46
CA ASN A 38 -15.24 16.14 17.07
C ASN A 38 -14.08 15.85 16.13
N LYS A 39 -14.40 15.39 14.92
CA LYS A 39 -13.39 15.19 13.89
C LYS A 39 -12.64 16.50 13.64
N VAL A 40 -11.32 16.45 13.76
CA VAL A 40 -10.40 17.53 13.41
C VAL A 40 -9.56 17.06 12.22
N ASP A 41 -9.43 17.91 11.21
CA ASP A 41 -8.56 17.62 10.08
C ASP A 41 -7.11 17.89 10.48
N TYR A 42 -6.25 16.94 10.18
CA TYR A 42 -4.79 17.03 10.36
C TYR A 42 -4.09 16.53 9.10
N GLU A 43 -2.86 16.97 8.92
CA GLU A 43 -2.05 16.57 7.78
C GLU A 43 -1.62 15.10 7.89
N GLY A 44 -1.95 14.30 6.88
CA GLY A 44 -1.63 12.87 6.82
C GLY A 44 -0.16 12.60 6.45
N ALA A 45 0.09 11.39 5.93
CA ALA A 45 1.39 11.02 5.40
C ALA A 45 1.77 11.84 4.17
N ASP A 46 3.06 12.12 4.00
CA ASP A 46 3.57 12.79 2.80
C ASP A 46 3.64 11.82 1.62
N VAL A 47 3.22 12.30 0.47
CA VAL A 47 3.43 11.65 -0.84
C VAL A 47 3.86 12.72 -1.82
N GLN A 48 5.14 12.72 -2.14
CA GLN A 48 5.73 13.67 -3.07
C GLN A 48 5.15 13.51 -4.48
N GLU A 49 5.00 14.60 -5.23
CA GLU A 49 4.75 14.51 -6.68
C GLU A 49 6.08 14.27 -7.37
N PRO A 50 6.26 13.11 -8.06
CA PRO A 50 7.50 12.86 -8.76
C PRO A 50 7.57 13.70 -10.04
N GLU A 51 8.77 14.04 -10.47
CA GLU A 51 9.00 14.50 -11.84
C GLU A 51 8.80 13.30 -12.78
N PRO A 52 7.85 13.36 -13.73
CA PRO A 52 7.61 12.25 -14.64
C PRO A 52 8.83 11.97 -15.53
N GLY A 53 9.26 10.71 -15.60
CA GLY A 53 10.43 10.36 -16.39
C GLY A 53 10.84 8.90 -16.26
N ARG A 54 11.86 8.54 -17.04
CA ARG A 54 12.60 7.28 -16.90
C ARG A 54 13.91 7.54 -16.17
N TYR A 55 14.15 6.78 -15.14
CA TYR A 55 15.32 6.82 -14.28
C TYR A 55 16.06 5.49 -14.34
N THR A 56 17.34 5.49 -14.07
CA THR A 56 18.18 4.28 -13.98
C THR A 56 18.80 4.18 -12.58
N ASN A 57 19.21 2.99 -12.20
CA ASN A 57 19.92 2.73 -10.93
C ASN A 57 19.15 3.23 -9.70
N MET A 58 17.87 2.84 -9.60
CA MET A 58 16.99 3.33 -8.54
C MET A 58 16.93 2.35 -7.35
N ALA A 59 17.41 2.81 -6.20
CA ALA A 59 17.22 2.13 -4.92
C ALA A 59 15.88 2.52 -4.30
N ILE A 60 15.14 1.53 -3.82
CA ILE A 60 13.94 1.72 -2.99
C ILE A 60 14.35 1.41 -1.55
N MET A 61 14.27 2.42 -0.70
CA MET A 61 14.57 2.32 0.73
C MET A 61 13.33 2.60 1.54
N ASP A 62 13.05 1.78 2.54
CA ASP A 62 11.83 1.82 3.37
C ASP A 62 12.18 2.02 4.84
N ILE A 63 11.44 2.90 5.54
CA ILE A 63 11.60 3.10 6.98
C ILE A 63 10.86 1.97 7.70
N LYS A 64 11.62 1.15 8.39
CA LYS A 64 11.12 -0.03 9.08
C LYS A 64 10.09 0.33 10.15
N ALA A 65 8.84 -0.16 9.94
CA ALA A 65 7.75 0.07 10.88
C ALA A 65 7.60 1.54 11.32
N MET A 66 7.67 2.50 10.38
CA MET A 66 7.82 3.95 10.62
C MET A 66 6.89 4.50 11.70
N TYR A 67 5.58 4.22 11.63
CA TYR A 67 4.64 4.71 12.64
C TYR A 67 4.93 4.15 14.02
N HIS A 68 5.24 2.86 14.13
CA HIS A 68 5.58 2.22 15.39
C HIS A 68 6.88 2.79 15.98
N SER A 69 7.91 2.95 15.16
CA SER A 69 9.20 3.51 15.56
C SER A 69 9.05 4.93 16.09
N ASN A 70 8.25 5.78 15.42
CA ASN A 70 7.97 7.14 15.87
C ASN A 70 7.10 7.18 17.14
N VAL A 71 6.08 6.32 17.25
CA VAL A 71 5.29 6.17 18.48
C VAL A 71 6.19 5.88 19.67
N LYS A 72 7.16 4.97 19.51
CA LYS A 72 8.12 4.64 20.58
C LYS A 72 9.10 5.78 20.86
N LEU A 73 9.71 6.33 19.82
CA LEU A 73 10.74 7.37 19.96
C LEU A 73 10.22 8.61 20.68
N HIS A 74 8.97 8.99 20.42
CA HIS A 74 8.34 10.17 20.99
C HIS A 74 7.35 9.83 22.11
N ASN A 75 7.21 8.55 22.45
CA ASN A 75 6.25 8.04 23.45
C ASN A 75 4.81 8.51 23.20
N ILE A 76 4.37 8.57 21.95
CA ILE A 76 3.06 9.09 21.53
C ILE A 76 1.95 8.16 21.99
N CYS A 77 1.15 8.60 22.96
CA CYS A 77 0.03 7.83 23.48
C CYS A 77 -0.96 8.70 24.27
N TRP A 78 -2.21 8.27 24.38
CA TRP A 78 -3.23 8.89 25.26
C TRP A 78 -2.82 8.89 26.73
N THR A 79 -2.08 7.85 27.15
CA THR A 79 -1.65 7.69 28.54
C THR A 79 -0.43 8.52 28.91
N THR A 80 0.25 9.08 27.94
CA THR A 80 1.47 9.89 28.09
C THR A 80 1.28 11.34 27.64
N LEU A 81 0.12 11.70 27.10
CA LEU A 81 -0.18 13.09 26.72
C LEU A 81 -0.14 13.98 27.98
N SER A 82 0.67 15.03 27.97
CA SER A 82 0.94 15.88 29.13
C SER A 82 1.42 17.26 28.68
N GLU A 83 0.95 18.32 29.34
CA GLU A 83 1.40 19.68 29.06
C GLU A 83 2.88 19.92 29.42
N ASP A 84 3.37 19.18 30.44
CA ASP A 84 4.77 19.24 30.87
C ASP A 84 5.69 18.26 30.15
N GLY A 85 5.14 17.49 29.20
CA GLY A 85 5.87 16.49 28.43
C GLY A 85 6.82 17.09 27.40
N LYS A 86 7.63 16.24 26.77
CA LYS A 86 8.50 16.61 25.65
C LYS A 86 7.66 16.84 24.39
N ASP A 87 7.84 17.99 23.75
CA ASP A 87 7.21 18.31 22.46
C ASP A 87 7.79 17.40 21.36
N CYS A 88 6.94 16.81 20.54
CA CYS A 88 7.34 16.03 19.37
C CYS A 88 7.58 16.89 18.12
N GLY A 89 7.43 18.22 18.23
CA GLY A 89 7.71 19.21 17.19
C GLY A 89 6.48 19.82 16.53
N ASN A 90 5.25 19.35 16.84
CA ASN A 90 3.99 19.90 16.35
C ASN A 90 3.14 20.56 17.47
N GLY A 91 3.72 20.77 18.65
CA GLY A 91 3.04 21.28 19.82
C GLY A 91 2.41 20.20 20.73
N SER A 92 2.29 18.97 20.25
CA SER A 92 1.83 17.85 21.09
C SER A 92 2.96 17.36 21.98
N LYS A 93 2.69 17.24 23.29
CA LYS A 93 3.72 16.90 24.28
C LYS A 93 3.41 15.59 24.99
N PHE A 94 4.44 14.77 25.21
CA PHE A 94 4.32 13.44 25.78
C PHE A 94 5.31 13.23 26.93
N ASP A 95 4.80 12.69 28.05
CA ASP A 95 5.60 12.27 29.20
C ASP A 95 6.56 11.15 28.78
N GLN A 96 7.86 11.31 29.06
CA GLN A 96 8.89 10.32 28.69
C GLN A 96 9.21 9.35 29.82
N ASP A 97 8.72 9.59 31.05
CA ASP A 97 9.03 8.78 32.23
C ASP A 97 8.12 7.55 32.36
N LYS A 98 6.96 7.57 31.68
CA LYS A 98 5.99 6.47 31.65
C LYS A 98 5.98 5.80 30.29
N SER A 99 5.83 4.49 30.27
CA SER A 99 5.65 3.77 29.00
C SER A 99 4.24 3.91 28.46
N GLY A 100 4.08 4.42 27.23
CA GLY A 100 2.78 4.60 26.58
C GLY A 100 2.11 3.27 26.22
N LEU A 101 0.80 3.18 26.46
CA LEU A 101 -0.02 1.99 26.15
C LEU A 101 0.10 1.60 24.65
N LEU A 102 0.02 2.57 23.74
CA LEU A 102 0.06 2.32 22.30
C LEU A 102 1.37 1.64 21.91
N GLY A 103 2.51 2.17 22.37
CA GLY A 103 3.83 1.60 22.12
C GLY A 103 3.97 0.16 22.64
N ARG A 104 3.53 -0.08 23.88
CA ARG A 104 3.58 -1.44 24.50
C ARG A 104 2.77 -2.45 23.70
N VAL A 105 1.56 -2.09 23.26
CA VAL A 105 0.70 -2.99 22.47
C VAL A 105 1.33 -3.25 21.11
N MET A 106 1.87 -2.22 20.44
CA MET A 106 2.59 -2.40 19.18
C MET A 106 3.82 -3.30 19.32
N ASP A 107 4.57 -3.17 20.43
CA ASP A 107 5.72 -4.05 20.72
C ASP A 107 5.29 -5.51 20.91
N LYS A 108 4.27 -5.76 21.73
CA LYS A 108 3.70 -7.12 21.91
C LYS A 108 3.33 -7.76 20.57
N MET A 109 2.66 -6.99 19.71
CA MET A 109 2.24 -7.48 18.40
C MET A 109 3.43 -7.72 17.46
N THR A 110 4.45 -6.86 17.52
CA THR A 110 5.67 -7.02 16.72
C THR A 110 6.45 -8.27 17.13
N VAL A 111 6.57 -8.53 18.43
CA VAL A 111 7.17 -9.79 18.93
C VAL A 111 6.40 -11.00 18.41
N LYS A 112 5.07 -10.99 18.53
CA LYS A 112 4.23 -12.08 17.99
C LYS A 112 4.38 -12.29 16.48
N ARG A 113 4.46 -11.21 15.72
CA ARG A 113 4.71 -11.29 14.27
C ARG A 113 6.05 -11.97 13.97
N ASN A 114 7.10 -11.62 14.71
CA ASN A 114 8.43 -12.21 14.52
C ASN A 114 8.43 -13.70 14.89
N GLU A 115 7.72 -14.11 15.94
CA GLU A 115 7.50 -15.52 16.27
C GLU A 115 6.83 -16.28 15.10
N TYR A 116 5.75 -15.72 14.51
CA TYR A 116 5.09 -16.34 13.35
C TYR A 116 5.96 -16.39 12.11
N LYS A 117 6.78 -15.37 11.86
CA LYS A 117 7.78 -15.41 10.77
C LYS A 117 8.82 -16.51 10.99
N ALA A 118 9.28 -16.71 12.22
CA ALA A 118 10.21 -17.77 12.55
C ALA A 118 9.58 -19.16 12.35
N LEU A 119 8.35 -19.35 12.84
CA LEU A 119 7.59 -20.59 12.63
C LEU A 119 7.32 -20.87 11.14
N MET A 120 7.02 -19.83 10.36
CA MET A 120 6.86 -19.95 8.91
C MET A 120 8.15 -20.45 8.22
N LYS A 121 9.31 -19.92 8.63
CA LYS A 121 10.62 -20.35 8.11
C LYS A 121 10.95 -21.79 8.48
N GLN A 122 10.52 -22.25 9.65
CA GLN A 122 10.75 -23.62 10.16
C GLN A 122 9.71 -24.64 9.67
N ALA A 123 8.62 -24.18 9.06
CA ALA A 123 7.54 -25.03 8.62
C ALA A 123 7.99 -25.99 7.51
N THR A 124 7.74 -27.27 7.70
CA THR A 124 8.09 -28.36 6.77
C THR A 124 6.95 -28.70 5.80
N THR A 125 5.72 -28.31 6.11
CA THR A 125 4.55 -28.53 5.26
C THR A 125 4.04 -27.21 4.67
N ASP A 126 3.50 -27.28 3.44
CA ASP A 126 2.87 -26.12 2.80
C ASP A 126 1.65 -25.59 3.58
N ALA A 127 0.95 -26.47 4.29
CA ALA A 127 -0.20 -26.11 5.11
C ALA A 127 0.24 -25.25 6.30
N ASP A 128 1.29 -25.65 7.01
CA ASP A 128 1.84 -24.88 8.13
C ASP A 128 2.45 -23.55 7.65
N LYS A 129 3.17 -23.59 6.53
CA LYS A 129 3.74 -22.37 5.94
C LYS A 129 2.66 -21.35 5.63
N ARG A 130 1.57 -21.75 4.96
CA ARG A 130 0.41 -20.88 4.69
C ARG A 130 -0.27 -20.38 5.97
N LYS A 131 -0.39 -21.25 6.99
CA LYS A 131 -0.97 -20.88 8.30
C LYS A 131 -0.14 -19.76 8.96
N TRP A 132 1.16 -19.94 9.07
CA TRP A 132 2.02 -18.97 9.74
C TRP A 132 2.19 -17.69 8.92
N ASP A 133 2.15 -17.78 7.60
CA ASP A 133 2.12 -16.61 6.72
C ASP A 133 0.84 -15.80 6.93
N ALA A 134 -0.33 -16.44 6.96
CA ALA A 134 -1.60 -15.76 7.27
C ALA A 134 -1.57 -15.11 8.67
N MET A 135 -0.99 -15.76 9.68
CA MET A 135 -0.89 -15.24 11.05
C MET A 135 0.03 -14.01 11.12
N GLN A 136 1.23 -14.05 10.50
CA GLN A 136 2.14 -12.91 10.49
C GLN A 136 1.54 -11.73 9.69
N PHE A 137 0.83 -12.00 8.59
CA PHE A 137 0.17 -10.98 7.79
C PHE A 137 -0.99 -10.32 8.56
N ALA A 138 -1.84 -11.10 9.22
CA ALA A 138 -2.90 -10.58 10.08
C ALA A 138 -2.34 -9.68 11.19
N THR A 139 -1.25 -10.11 11.84
CA THR A 139 -0.58 -9.34 12.88
C THR A 139 0.02 -8.04 12.34
N LYS A 140 0.64 -8.07 11.14
CA LYS A 140 1.12 -6.86 10.45
C LYS A 140 -0.02 -5.87 10.22
N SER A 141 -1.15 -6.36 9.71
CA SER A 141 -2.33 -5.53 9.43
C SER A 141 -2.91 -4.92 10.71
N MET A 142 -2.91 -5.67 11.82
CA MET A 142 -3.36 -5.16 13.12
C MET A 142 -2.46 -4.03 13.64
N VAL A 143 -1.13 -4.18 13.60
CA VAL A 143 -0.19 -3.11 14.00
C VAL A 143 -0.41 -1.85 13.16
N ALA A 144 -0.53 -2.00 11.84
CA ALA A 144 -0.80 -0.87 10.95
C ALA A 144 -2.15 -0.20 11.25
N SER A 145 -3.17 -0.96 11.67
CA SER A 145 -4.49 -0.43 11.99
C SER A 145 -4.56 0.30 13.34
N LEU A 146 -3.64 0.03 14.29
CA LEU A 146 -3.59 0.73 15.57
C LEU A 146 -3.41 2.25 15.42
N TYR A 147 -2.62 2.68 14.42
CA TYR A 147 -2.57 4.09 14.04
C TYR A 147 -3.92 4.57 13.50
N GLY A 148 -4.53 3.80 12.57
CA GLY A 148 -5.79 4.17 11.94
C GLY A 148 -6.92 4.42 12.94
N VAL A 149 -7.04 3.61 13.99
CA VAL A 149 -8.06 3.80 15.02
C VAL A 149 -7.81 5.05 15.87
N SER A 150 -6.57 5.49 16.06
CA SER A 150 -6.28 6.74 16.77
C SER A 150 -6.73 7.98 15.98
N GLY A 151 -6.81 7.88 14.66
CA GLY A 151 -7.30 8.92 13.75
C GLY A 151 -8.78 8.80 13.36
N ASP A 152 -9.49 7.75 13.81
CA ASP A 152 -10.91 7.55 13.51
C ASP A 152 -11.79 8.24 14.56
N SER A 153 -12.46 9.32 14.16
CA SER A 153 -13.34 10.11 15.05
C SER A 153 -14.54 9.35 15.60
N LYS A 154 -14.80 8.14 15.11
CA LYS A 154 -15.85 7.24 15.62
C LYS A 154 -15.34 6.29 16.70
N TYR A 155 -14.04 6.29 16.97
CA TYR A 155 -13.44 5.42 17.97
C TYR A 155 -13.26 6.15 19.30
N GLY A 156 -13.66 5.49 20.40
CA GLY A 156 -13.66 6.11 21.74
C GLY A 156 -12.31 6.63 22.23
N MET A 157 -11.19 6.14 21.69
CA MET A 157 -9.84 6.65 21.98
C MET A 157 -9.30 7.59 20.87
N TYR A 158 -10.14 8.06 19.97
CA TYR A 158 -9.75 9.10 19.04
C TYR A 158 -9.24 10.35 19.77
N HIS A 159 -8.09 10.83 19.35
CA HIS A 159 -7.53 12.08 19.84
C HIS A 159 -6.76 12.76 18.69
N PRO A 160 -7.15 13.98 18.29
CA PRO A 160 -6.53 14.66 17.14
C PRO A 160 -5.03 14.84 17.31
N ASP A 161 -4.56 15.18 18.52
CA ASP A 161 -3.13 15.39 18.77
C ASP A 161 -2.30 14.10 18.64
N ILE A 162 -2.86 12.94 19.03
CA ILE A 162 -2.19 11.65 18.86
C ILE A 162 -2.00 11.34 17.38
N ALA A 163 -3.08 11.45 16.59
CA ALA A 163 -3.03 11.17 15.16
C ALA A 163 -2.13 12.17 14.42
N ALA A 164 -2.23 13.46 14.74
CA ALA A 164 -1.39 14.52 14.19
C ALA A 164 0.09 14.32 14.54
N ALA A 165 0.40 13.97 15.80
CA ALA A 165 1.78 13.73 16.24
C ALA A 165 2.41 12.54 15.50
N ILE A 166 1.67 11.42 15.33
CA ILE A 166 2.17 10.25 14.60
C ILE A 166 2.49 10.61 13.15
N THR A 167 1.59 11.29 12.43
CA THR A 167 1.83 11.64 11.02
C THR A 167 2.91 12.71 10.88
N TYR A 168 2.94 13.70 11.77
CA TYR A 168 3.97 14.73 11.77
C TYR A 168 5.36 14.13 11.96
N THR A 169 5.59 13.38 13.04
CA THR A 169 6.90 12.78 13.32
C THR A 169 7.33 11.82 12.21
N SER A 170 6.38 11.10 11.62
CA SER A 170 6.65 10.22 10.49
C SER A 170 7.07 10.98 9.22
N ARG A 171 6.43 12.11 8.92
CA ARG A 171 6.90 13.01 7.83
C ARG A 171 8.30 13.54 8.08
N GLN A 172 8.58 13.98 9.32
CA GLN A 172 9.93 14.45 9.68
C GLN A 172 10.99 13.36 9.52
N THR A 173 10.64 12.10 9.88
CA THR A 173 11.53 10.96 9.68
C THR A 173 11.79 10.70 8.19
N LEU A 174 10.74 10.77 7.33
CA LEU A 174 10.88 10.61 5.88
C LEU A 174 11.74 11.72 5.27
N PHE A 175 11.52 12.98 5.68
CA PHE A 175 12.30 14.13 5.22
C PHE A 175 13.76 13.99 5.62
N ARG A 176 14.03 13.58 6.86
CA ARG A 176 15.39 13.31 7.32
C ARG A 176 16.06 12.21 6.48
N LEU A 177 15.37 11.10 6.20
CA LEU A 177 15.89 10.04 5.33
C LEU A 177 16.25 10.57 3.93
N ARG A 178 15.36 11.38 3.35
CA ARG A 178 15.60 12.03 2.05
C ARG A 178 16.85 12.92 2.10
N ASP A 179 16.97 13.77 3.12
CA ASP A 179 18.07 14.70 3.26
C ASP A 179 19.40 13.95 3.49
N GLU A 180 19.40 12.89 4.31
CA GLU A 180 20.54 12.00 4.51
C GLU A 180 21.06 11.37 3.19
N CYS A 181 20.17 11.01 2.27
CA CYS A 181 20.55 10.51 0.95
C CYS A 181 21.12 11.63 0.07
N ASN A 182 20.41 12.77 -0.03
CA ASN A 182 20.82 13.90 -0.88
C ASN A 182 22.19 14.48 -0.43
N ASP A 183 22.41 14.64 0.87
CA ASP A 183 23.66 15.18 1.45
C ASP A 183 24.86 14.27 1.18
N ARG A 184 24.62 12.96 1.00
CA ARG A 184 25.65 11.99 0.61
C ARG A 184 25.84 11.87 -0.91
N GLY A 185 25.14 12.68 -1.70
CA GLY A 185 25.26 12.69 -3.15
C GLY A 185 24.39 11.66 -3.88
N TYR A 186 23.39 11.09 -3.21
CA TYR A 186 22.42 10.16 -3.81
C TYR A 186 21.06 10.86 -4.01
N PRO A 187 20.76 11.37 -5.20
CA PRO A 187 19.55 12.18 -5.44
C PRO A 187 18.27 11.38 -5.20
N VAL A 188 17.39 11.89 -4.34
CA VAL A 188 16.05 11.31 -4.14
C VAL A 188 15.09 11.87 -5.18
N ARG A 189 14.48 10.99 -5.98
CA ARG A 189 13.55 11.32 -7.07
C ARG A 189 12.10 11.23 -6.68
N TYR A 190 11.78 10.43 -5.66
CA TYR A 190 10.41 10.24 -5.18
C TYR A 190 10.39 9.82 -3.71
N GLY A 191 9.41 10.32 -2.96
CA GLY A 191 9.11 9.92 -1.60
C GLY A 191 7.63 9.55 -1.45
N HIS A 192 7.35 8.46 -0.75
CA HIS A 192 6.01 7.95 -0.59
C HIS A 192 5.82 7.32 0.79
N THR A 193 5.07 8.00 1.66
CA THR A 193 4.71 7.55 3.02
C THR A 193 5.91 7.20 3.90
N ASP A 194 6.51 6.05 3.70
CA ASP A 194 7.61 5.45 4.46
C ASP A 194 8.81 5.06 3.59
N SER A 195 8.70 5.24 2.28
CA SER A 195 9.73 4.84 1.32
C SER A 195 10.26 6.03 0.54
N ILE A 196 11.55 5.98 0.18
CA ILE A 196 12.18 6.88 -0.79
C ILE A 196 12.76 6.09 -1.96
N PHE A 197 12.84 6.75 -3.10
CA PHE A 197 13.43 6.25 -4.34
C PHE A 197 14.59 7.17 -4.69
N CYS A 198 15.81 6.68 -4.59
CA CYS A 198 17.02 7.46 -4.86
C CYS A 198 17.92 6.77 -5.89
N GLU A 199 18.69 7.58 -6.62
CA GLU A 199 19.65 7.06 -7.58
C GLU A 199 20.88 6.54 -6.83
N VAL A 200 21.16 5.24 -6.96
CA VAL A 200 22.30 4.57 -6.35
C VAL A 200 22.94 3.65 -7.39
N PRO A 201 24.23 3.80 -7.70
CA PRO A 201 24.88 3.12 -8.82
C PRO A 201 24.78 1.60 -8.79
N SER A 202 24.79 0.98 -7.60
CA SER A 202 24.71 -0.46 -7.43
C SER A 202 24.01 -0.87 -6.13
N PRO A 203 23.51 -2.11 -6.03
CA PRO A 203 22.99 -2.64 -4.78
C PRO A 203 24.01 -2.61 -3.63
N GLU A 204 25.28 -2.86 -3.90
CA GLU A 204 26.35 -2.84 -2.89
C GLU A 204 26.51 -1.46 -2.26
N GLU A 205 26.48 -0.40 -3.08
CA GLU A 205 26.48 0.98 -2.58
C GLU A 205 25.21 1.29 -1.81
N GLY A 206 24.06 0.78 -2.26
CA GLY A 206 22.76 0.91 -1.57
C GLY A 206 22.79 0.32 -0.16
N MET A 207 23.36 -0.87 -0.01
CA MET A 207 23.54 -1.51 1.30
C MET A 207 24.49 -0.69 2.21
N GLN A 208 25.60 -0.17 1.67
CA GLN A 208 26.54 0.68 2.43
C GLN A 208 25.89 2.01 2.82
N LEU A 209 25.09 2.60 1.93
CA LEU A 209 24.36 3.83 2.20
C LEU A 209 23.36 3.63 3.35
N VAL A 210 22.53 2.56 3.30
CA VAL A 210 21.57 2.24 4.36
C VAL A 210 22.26 1.98 5.69
N ALA A 211 23.43 1.30 5.71
CA ALA A 211 24.19 1.09 6.94
C ALA A 211 24.60 2.43 7.58
N LYS A 212 25.14 3.38 6.80
CA LYS A 212 25.52 4.72 7.28
C LYS A 212 24.30 5.55 7.74
N ILE A 213 23.18 5.45 7.02
CA ILE A 213 21.94 6.11 7.39
C ILE A 213 21.43 5.56 8.73
N ASN A 214 21.46 4.25 8.93
CA ASN A 214 21.02 3.64 10.18
C ASN A 214 21.87 4.04 11.38
N GLU A 215 23.17 4.29 11.18
CA GLU A 215 24.05 4.87 12.23
C GLU A 215 23.61 6.30 12.59
N SER A 216 23.30 7.15 11.61
CA SER A 216 22.95 8.55 11.85
C SER A 216 21.50 8.73 12.31
N MET A 217 20.58 7.86 11.90
CA MET A 217 19.15 7.95 12.21
C MET A 217 18.73 7.12 13.42
N ALA A 218 19.64 6.39 14.05
CA ALA A 218 19.31 5.57 15.21
C ALA A 218 18.42 6.33 16.23
N PRO A 219 17.40 5.68 16.82
CA PRO A 219 17.04 4.27 16.74
C PRO A 219 16.06 3.91 15.59
N ILE A 220 15.81 4.79 14.65
CA ILE A 220 15.01 4.53 13.46
C ILE A 220 15.86 3.71 12.48
N GLU A 221 15.28 2.62 11.98
CA GLU A 221 15.95 1.74 11.01
C GLU A 221 15.34 1.90 9.62
N THR A 222 16.21 1.90 8.62
CA THR A 222 15.87 1.89 7.19
C THR A 222 16.26 0.54 6.59
N GLU A 223 15.45 -0.01 5.71
CA GLU A 223 15.71 -1.23 4.95
C GLU A 223 15.98 -0.88 3.49
N PHE A 224 16.95 -1.55 2.86
CA PHE A 224 17.14 -1.54 1.42
C PHE A 224 16.25 -2.62 0.80
N GLU A 225 15.10 -2.23 0.28
CA GLU A 225 14.08 -3.20 -0.16
C GLU A 225 14.38 -3.78 -1.55
N LYS A 226 14.68 -2.90 -2.52
CA LYS A 226 14.86 -3.28 -3.93
C LYS A 226 15.81 -2.33 -4.63
N TRP A 227 16.46 -2.86 -5.66
CA TRP A 227 17.16 -2.04 -6.64
C TRP A 227 16.62 -2.31 -8.05
N CYS A 228 16.30 -1.22 -8.73
CA CYS A 228 15.77 -1.25 -10.08
C CYS A 228 16.83 -0.73 -11.06
N GLU A 229 17.21 -1.56 -12.01
CA GLU A 229 18.06 -1.14 -13.14
C GLU A 229 17.46 0.05 -13.88
N SER A 230 16.14 0.05 -14.02
CA SER A 230 15.37 1.11 -14.68
C SER A 230 14.00 1.29 -13.99
N MET A 231 13.53 2.53 -13.92
CA MET A 231 12.24 2.88 -13.32
C MET A 231 11.55 3.99 -14.13
N ILE A 232 10.24 3.90 -14.25
CA ILE A 232 9.36 4.94 -14.78
C ILE A 232 8.57 5.51 -13.62
N LEU A 233 8.73 6.79 -13.33
CA LEU A 233 7.87 7.55 -12.43
C LEU A 233 6.85 8.31 -13.29
N LYS A 234 5.54 8.11 -13.04
CA LYS A 234 4.47 8.76 -13.82
C LYS A 234 3.75 9.84 -13.02
N ALA A 235 3.40 9.54 -11.79
CA ALA A 235 2.67 10.42 -10.86
C ALA A 235 2.68 9.79 -9.47
N LYS A 236 2.10 10.46 -8.47
CA LYS A 236 1.89 9.90 -7.12
C LYS A 236 1.29 8.50 -7.19
N ASN A 237 1.95 7.55 -6.54
CA ASN A 237 1.52 6.14 -6.49
C ASN A 237 1.40 5.44 -7.86
N ARG A 238 2.02 5.98 -8.91
CA ARG A 238 1.93 5.45 -10.27
C ARG A 238 3.32 5.34 -10.89
N TYR A 239 3.90 4.15 -10.81
CA TYR A 239 5.25 3.86 -11.29
C TYR A 239 5.45 2.41 -11.71
N ALA A 240 6.51 2.17 -12.47
CA ALA A 240 6.97 0.86 -12.89
C ALA A 240 8.48 0.75 -12.70
N GLY A 241 8.98 -0.44 -12.39
CA GLY A 241 10.40 -0.70 -12.23
C GLY A 241 10.81 -2.07 -12.77
N LYS A 242 12.04 -2.15 -13.31
CA LYS A 242 12.74 -3.38 -13.65
C LYS A 242 13.66 -3.73 -12.48
N VAL A 243 13.19 -4.60 -11.59
CA VAL A 243 13.88 -5.02 -10.36
C VAL A 243 14.83 -6.15 -10.71
N THR A 244 16.10 -6.01 -10.35
CA THR A 244 17.14 -7.02 -10.58
C THR A 244 17.88 -7.42 -9.30
N TRP A 245 17.53 -6.76 -8.17
CA TRP A 245 18.06 -7.09 -6.86
C TRP A 245 17.01 -6.87 -5.76
N THR A 246 16.99 -7.79 -4.79
CA THR A 246 16.23 -7.70 -3.54
C THR A 246 17.09 -8.22 -2.38
N ASP A 247 16.58 -8.25 -1.15
CA ASP A 247 17.30 -8.75 0.05
C ASP A 247 17.93 -10.16 -0.12
N GLY A 248 17.44 -10.94 -1.07
CA GLY A 248 18.03 -12.24 -1.44
C GLY A 248 19.22 -12.17 -2.40
N GLY A 249 19.62 -11.00 -2.86
CA GLY A 249 20.67 -10.77 -3.86
C GLY A 249 20.14 -10.50 -5.27
N TYR A 250 21.03 -10.62 -6.27
CA TYR A 250 20.69 -10.49 -7.69
C TYR A 250 19.80 -11.65 -8.16
N HIS A 251 18.86 -11.34 -9.04
CA HIS A 251 17.96 -12.28 -9.67
C HIS A 251 17.61 -11.85 -11.10
N ASP A 252 16.96 -12.73 -11.86
CA ASP A 252 16.44 -12.38 -13.17
C ASP A 252 15.47 -11.19 -13.09
N PRO A 253 15.41 -10.33 -14.12
CA PRO A 253 14.59 -9.13 -14.09
C PRO A 253 13.12 -9.41 -13.82
N GLU A 254 12.58 -8.77 -12.77
CA GLU A 254 11.16 -8.75 -12.47
C GLU A 254 10.58 -7.37 -12.73
N TYR A 255 9.42 -7.32 -13.42
CA TYR A 255 8.74 -6.05 -13.68
C TYR A 255 7.69 -5.78 -12.61
N TYR A 256 7.91 -4.71 -11.89
CA TYR A 256 7.08 -4.25 -10.77
C TYR A 256 6.23 -3.06 -11.19
N TYR A 257 4.92 -3.13 -10.92
CA TYR A 257 3.95 -2.08 -11.29
C TYR A 257 3.13 -1.65 -10.09
N LYS A 258 3.06 -0.35 -9.81
CA LYS A 258 2.24 0.26 -8.78
C LYS A 258 1.26 1.26 -9.39
N GLY A 259 -0.03 1.14 -9.02
CA GLY A 259 -1.07 2.10 -9.36
C GLY A 259 -1.34 2.34 -10.86
N LEU A 260 -0.74 1.56 -11.74
CA LEU A 260 -0.93 1.66 -13.18
C LEU A 260 -2.18 0.89 -13.63
N GLU A 261 -2.77 1.35 -14.72
CA GLU A 261 -4.07 0.88 -15.22
C GLU A 261 -4.08 -0.61 -15.55
N LEU A 262 -2.95 -1.18 -15.97
CA LEU A 262 -2.83 -2.63 -16.24
C LEU A 262 -3.19 -3.53 -15.04
N LYS A 263 -3.15 -2.98 -13.81
CA LYS A 263 -3.58 -3.70 -12.59
C LYS A 263 -5.10 -3.68 -12.38
N GLN A 264 -5.85 -2.91 -13.17
CA GLN A 264 -7.30 -2.84 -13.02
C GLN A 264 -7.96 -4.15 -13.48
N ALA A 265 -8.83 -4.72 -12.63
CA ALA A 265 -9.48 -6.00 -12.90
C ALA A 265 -10.37 -5.99 -14.17
N ARG A 266 -10.94 -4.83 -14.51
CA ARG A 266 -11.87 -4.66 -15.62
C ARG A 266 -11.20 -4.44 -16.98
N MET A 267 -9.92 -4.12 -17.02
CA MET A 267 -9.22 -3.86 -18.27
C MET A 267 -9.12 -5.13 -19.13
N PRO A 268 -9.41 -5.08 -20.43
CA PRO A 268 -9.24 -6.19 -21.35
C PRO A 268 -7.82 -6.76 -21.32
N LYS A 269 -7.70 -8.07 -21.52
CA LYS A 269 -6.38 -8.73 -21.52
C LYS A 269 -5.44 -8.16 -22.59
N ALA A 270 -5.96 -7.91 -23.80
CA ALA A 270 -5.18 -7.31 -24.88
C ALA A 270 -4.62 -5.93 -24.48
N MET A 271 -5.42 -5.08 -23.83
CA MET A 271 -4.96 -3.77 -23.36
C MET A 271 -3.91 -3.89 -22.24
N LYS A 272 -4.07 -4.89 -21.34
CA LYS A 272 -3.03 -5.17 -20.34
C LYS A 272 -1.73 -5.59 -20.97
N SER A 273 -1.80 -6.48 -21.98
CA SER A 273 -0.62 -6.92 -22.72
C SER A 273 0.06 -5.77 -23.45
N ALA A 274 -0.74 -4.90 -24.10
CA ALA A 274 -0.21 -3.71 -24.76
C ALA A 274 0.53 -2.79 -23.79
N MET A 275 -0.08 -2.49 -22.64
CA MET A 275 0.55 -1.66 -21.62
C MET A 275 1.80 -2.34 -21.01
N ASP A 276 1.72 -3.64 -20.73
CA ASP A 276 2.86 -4.40 -20.18
C ASP A 276 4.04 -4.40 -21.14
N GLY A 277 3.80 -4.73 -22.43
CA GLY A 277 4.85 -4.74 -23.43
C GLY A 277 5.46 -3.36 -23.67
N THR A 278 4.64 -2.30 -23.71
CA THR A 278 5.14 -0.92 -23.81
C THR A 278 6.00 -0.54 -22.61
N LEU A 279 5.53 -0.79 -21.39
CA LEU A 279 6.28 -0.45 -20.18
C LEU A 279 7.58 -1.24 -20.07
N ARG A 280 7.57 -2.54 -20.41
CA ARG A 280 8.81 -3.36 -20.49
C ARG A 280 9.75 -2.83 -21.54
N GLY A 281 9.25 -2.51 -22.73
CA GLY A 281 10.08 -1.91 -23.78
C GLY A 281 10.80 -0.65 -23.32
N ILE A 282 10.09 0.27 -22.66
CA ILE A 282 10.69 1.49 -22.10
C ILE A 282 11.71 1.15 -21.00
N LEU A 283 11.37 0.24 -20.08
CA LEU A 283 12.26 -0.17 -18.97
C LEU A 283 13.52 -0.89 -19.48
N ASP A 284 13.41 -1.65 -20.58
CA ASP A 284 14.53 -2.32 -21.23
C ASP A 284 15.37 -1.41 -22.13
N GLY A 285 14.94 -0.14 -22.26
CA GLY A 285 15.67 0.85 -23.04
C GLY A 285 15.49 0.71 -24.56
N LYS A 286 14.41 0.05 -25.01
CA LYS A 286 14.03 0.03 -26.42
C LYS A 286 13.76 1.43 -26.91
N ASP A 287 14.08 1.68 -28.16
CA ASP A 287 13.77 2.94 -28.79
C ASP A 287 12.27 3.11 -29.11
N ARG A 288 11.90 4.28 -29.57
CA ARG A 288 10.49 4.58 -29.83
C ARG A 288 9.96 3.79 -31.04
N GLU A 289 10.78 3.51 -32.03
CA GLU A 289 10.40 2.78 -33.25
C GLU A 289 10.00 1.32 -32.86
N ASP A 290 10.82 0.65 -32.07
CA ASP A 290 10.53 -0.70 -31.58
C ASP A 290 9.19 -0.78 -30.82
N ILE A 291 8.89 0.27 -30.02
CA ILE A 291 7.66 0.33 -29.22
C ILE A 291 6.46 0.62 -30.11
N ASP A 292 6.61 1.54 -31.08
CA ASP A 292 5.57 1.89 -32.03
C ASP A 292 5.24 0.68 -32.93
N ASP A 293 6.24 -0.05 -33.43
CA ASP A 293 6.06 -1.28 -34.18
C ASP A 293 5.31 -2.38 -33.41
N TYR A 294 5.66 -2.55 -32.15
CA TYR A 294 4.91 -3.46 -31.25
C TYR A 294 3.44 -3.08 -31.13
N LEU A 295 3.13 -1.79 -30.92
CA LEU A 295 1.76 -1.29 -30.80
C LEU A 295 0.99 -1.39 -32.12
N ILE A 296 1.62 -1.08 -33.27
CA ILE A 296 1.04 -1.22 -34.60
C ILE A 296 0.70 -2.70 -34.87
N GLY A 297 1.59 -3.62 -34.48
CA GLY A 297 1.33 -5.06 -34.56
C GLY A 297 0.07 -5.48 -33.81
N LEU A 298 -0.09 -5.00 -32.57
CA LEU A 298 -1.29 -5.27 -31.77
C LEU A 298 -2.56 -4.68 -32.37
N ILE A 299 -2.49 -3.46 -32.94
CA ILE A 299 -3.63 -2.83 -33.62
C ILE A 299 -4.04 -3.67 -34.84
N ASN A 300 -3.09 -4.13 -35.64
CA ASN A 300 -3.35 -4.98 -36.80
C ASN A 300 -3.97 -6.33 -36.38
N ASP A 301 -3.49 -6.94 -35.29
CA ASP A 301 -4.07 -8.16 -34.76
C ASP A 301 -5.51 -7.95 -34.23
N GLY A 302 -5.79 -6.77 -33.66
CA GLY A 302 -7.15 -6.36 -33.32
C GLY A 302 -8.06 -6.23 -34.55
N ASN A 303 -7.59 -5.53 -35.55
CA ASN A 303 -8.33 -5.29 -36.83
C ASN A 303 -8.61 -6.58 -37.60
N THR A 304 -7.73 -7.56 -37.50
CA THR A 304 -7.88 -8.89 -38.14
C THR A 304 -8.63 -9.90 -37.31
N GLY A 305 -9.12 -9.51 -36.12
CA GLY A 305 -9.86 -10.39 -35.18
C GLY A 305 -8.99 -11.39 -34.40
N LYS A 306 -7.67 -11.40 -34.56
CA LYS A 306 -6.77 -12.33 -33.86
C LYS A 306 -6.79 -12.17 -32.32
N LEU A 307 -7.10 -10.96 -31.83
CA LEU A 307 -7.18 -10.72 -30.39
C LEU A 307 -8.44 -11.30 -29.75
N GLY A 308 -9.51 -11.50 -30.51
CA GLY A 308 -10.72 -12.20 -30.11
C GLY A 308 -11.22 -11.80 -28.72
N GLU A 309 -11.48 -12.80 -27.86
CA GLU A 309 -11.99 -12.60 -26.50
C GLU A 309 -11.05 -11.78 -25.58
N SER A 310 -9.77 -11.62 -25.96
CA SER A 310 -8.84 -10.83 -25.17
C SER A 310 -9.19 -9.33 -25.13
N LEU A 311 -10.04 -8.86 -26.04
CA LEU A 311 -10.60 -7.51 -26.08
C LEU A 311 -11.81 -7.32 -25.16
N LEU A 312 -12.37 -8.41 -24.62
CA LEU A 312 -13.56 -8.34 -23.77
C LEU A 312 -13.20 -7.90 -22.35
N MET A 313 -14.08 -7.10 -21.77
CA MET A 313 -14.00 -6.64 -20.39
C MET A 313 -14.87 -7.49 -19.47
N LYS A 314 -14.41 -7.73 -18.23
CA LYS A 314 -15.27 -8.35 -17.22
C LYS A 314 -16.22 -7.33 -16.60
N GLY A 315 -17.51 -7.63 -16.62
CA GLY A 315 -18.57 -6.91 -15.94
C GLY A 315 -19.12 -7.70 -14.75
N ARG A 316 -19.73 -7.00 -13.80
CA ARG A 316 -20.51 -7.59 -12.69
C ARG A 316 -21.68 -6.69 -12.37
N LEU A 317 -22.87 -7.29 -12.25
CA LEU A 317 -24.06 -6.57 -11.83
C LEU A 317 -24.10 -6.46 -10.30
N ARG A 318 -23.87 -5.27 -9.74
CA ARG A 318 -23.75 -5.05 -8.30
C ARG A 318 -25.08 -4.78 -7.58
N ARG A 319 -26.12 -4.50 -8.32
CA ARG A 319 -27.47 -4.22 -7.80
C ARG A 319 -28.52 -4.50 -8.88
N PRO A 320 -29.80 -4.65 -8.56
CA PRO A 320 -30.88 -4.81 -9.56
C PRO A 320 -30.88 -3.64 -10.55
N LEU A 321 -31.19 -3.92 -11.83
CA LEU A 321 -31.14 -2.91 -12.91
C LEU A 321 -31.96 -1.65 -12.59
N HIS A 322 -33.16 -1.79 -11.99
CA HIS A 322 -34.00 -0.66 -11.61
C HIS A 322 -33.41 0.27 -10.53
N LYS A 323 -32.38 -0.15 -9.83
CA LYS A 323 -31.70 0.66 -8.83
C LYS A 323 -30.50 1.46 -9.38
N TYR A 324 -30.21 1.36 -10.68
CA TYR A 324 -29.18 2.19 -11.30
C TYR A 324 -29.73 3.54 -11.71
N LYS A 325 -29.11 4.63 -11.25
CA LYS A 325 -29.51 6.00 -11.62
C LYS A 325 -29.16 6.36 -13.06
N SER A 326 -28.15 5.69 -13.63
CA SER A 326 -27.73 5.84 -15.03
C SER A 326 -27.37 4.48 -15.62
N ILE A 327 -27.75 4.27 -16.87
CA ILE A 327 -27.42 3.07 -17.65
C ILE A 327 -26.22 3.39 -18.52
N SER A 328 -25.03 2.90 -18.14
CA SER A 328 -23.78 3.14 -18.85
C SER A 328 -22.81 1.98 -18.70
N GLY A 329 -21.83 1.87 -19.59
CA GLY A 329 -20.80 0.85 -19.56
C GLY A 329 -21.36 -0.58 -19.53
N ALA A 330 -20.86 -1.44 -18.64
CA ALA A 330 -21.28 -2.83 -18.53
C ALA A 330 -22.79 -3.00 -18.27
N VAL A 331 -23.43 -2.05 -17.56
CA VAL A 331 -24.89 -2.09 -17.31
C VAL A 331 -25.67 -1.87 -18.60
N ALA A 332 -25.20 -1.01 -19.49
CA ALA A 332 -25.82 -0.83 -20.83
C ALA A 332 -25.75 -2.13 -21.66
N GLY A 333 -24.64 -2.87 -21.58
CA GLY A 333 -24.52 -4.18 -22.19
C GLY A 333 -25.54 -5.20 -21.66
N VAL A 334 -25.81 -5.20 -20.33
CA VAL A 334 -26.81 -6.07 -19.71
C VAL A 334 -28.23 -5.71 -20.19
N VAL A 335 -28.52 -4.41 -20.33
CA VAL A 335 -29.81 -3.97 -20.89
C VAL A 335 -29.97 -4.43 -22.34
N TRP A 336 -28.93 -4.23 -23.16
CA TRP A 336 -28.90 -4.70 -24.55
C TRP A 336 -29.13 -6.22 -24.64
N ALA A 337 -28.43 -7.03 -23.82
CA ALA A 337 -28.58 -8.48 -23.83
C ALA A 337 -29.99 -8.93 -23.43
N LYS A 338 -30.65 -8.22 -22.49
CA LYS A 338 -32.02 -8.46 -22.13
C LYS A 338 -33.00 -8.19 -23.30
N GLU A 339 -32.76 -7.10 -24.05
CA GLU A 339 -33.62 -6.66 -25.13
C GLU A 339 -33.48 -7.49 -26.42
N HIS A 340 -32.22 -7.94 -26.72
CA HIS A 340 -31.88 -8.56 -27.99
C HIS A 340 -31.63 -10.07 -27.91
N LEU A 341 -31.27 -10.58 -26.73
CA LEU A 341 -30.90 -11.99 -26.52
C LEU A 341 -31.84 -12.69 -25.52
N ASP A 342 -32.88 -12.00 -25.00
CA ASP A 342 -33.74 -12.43 -23.88
C ASP A 342 -32.94 -12.93 -22.66
N LYS A 343 -31.73 -12.39 -22.47
CA LYS A 343 -30.83 -12.80 -21.42
C LYS A 343 -30.98 -11.92 -20.19
N ARG A 344 -31.16 -12.54 -19.00
CA ARG A 344 -31.38 -11.84 -17.74
C ARG A 344 -30.29 -12.13 -16.76
N TYR A 345 -29.46 -11.12 -16.46
CA TYR A 345 -28.46 -11.20 -15.42
C TYR A 345 -29.04 -10.81 -14.06
N GLN A 346 -28.63 -11.54 -13.03
CA GLN A 346 -28.98 -11.27 -11.63
C GLN A 346 -27.90 -10.47 -10.92
N VAL A 347 -28.20 -10.00 -9.71
CA VAL A 347 -27.19 -9.35 -8.86
C VAL A 347 -26.08 -10.36 -8.58
N ASP A 348 -24.86 -9.86 -8.68
CA ASP A 348 -23.59 -10.59 -8.54
C ASP A 348 -23.19 -11.49 -9.71
N ASP A 349 -24.02 -11.61 -10.75
CA ASP A 349 -23.58 -12.27 -11.98
C ASP A 349 -22.39 -11.54 -12.60
N THR A 350 -21.44 -12.33 -13.08
CA THR A 350 -20.30 -11.86 -13.87
C THR A 350 -20.51 -12.22 -15.34
N PHE A 351 -20.14 -11.33 -16.21
CA PHE A 351 -20.32 -11.47 -17.65
C PHE A 351 -19.16 -10.77 -18.40
N LEU A 352 -19.04 -11.07 -19.67
CA LEU A 352 -18.10 -10.38 -20.56
C LEU A 352 -18.82 -9.23 -21.27
N THR A 353 -18.13 -8.12 -21.49
CA THR A 353 -18.66 -6.98 -22.24
C THR A 353 -17.71 -6.58 -23.36
N ALA A 354 -18.28 -6.21 -24.49
CA ALA A 354 -17.60 -5.56 -25.61
C ALA A 354 -18.14 -4.15 -25.83
N ILE A 355 -17.32 -3.30 -26.41
CA ILE A 355 -17.73 -2.01 -26.96
C ILE A 355 -17.66 -2.12 -28.48
N GLY A 356 -18.78 -1.96 -29.17
CA GLY A 356 -18.83 -1.93 -30.63
C GLY A 356 -18.69 -0.54 -31.22
N ALA A 357 -18.79 -0.46 -32.52
CA ALA A 357 -18.77 0.81 -33.26
C ALA A 357 -19.86 1.76 -32.72
N GLY A 358 -19.57 3.03 -32.58
CA GLY A 358 -20.47 4.02 -32.03
C GLY A 358 -20.62 4.00 -30.51
N GLY A 359 -19.78 3.22 -29.77
CA GLY A 359 -19.78 3.19 -28.31
C GLY A 359 -20.88 2.34 -27.68
N GLN A 360 -21.58 1.51 -28.48
CA GLN A 360 -22.58 0.56 -27.96
C GLN A 360 -21.91 -0.53 -27.15
N TYR A 361 -22.47 -0.82 -25.98
CA TYR A 361 -22.03 -1.93 -25.10
C TYR A 361 -22.85 -3.18 -25.34
N TYR A 362 -22.17 -4.32 -25.36
CA TYR A 362 -22.74 -5.66 -25.50
C TYR A 362 -22.36 -6.51 -24.29
N ALA A 363 -23.22 -7.39 -23.80
CA ALA A 363 -22.88 -8.33 -22.74
C ALA A 363 -23.11 -9.78 -23.21
N PHE A 364 -22.17 -10.64 -22.81
CA PHE A 364 -22.11 -12.06 -23.14
C PHE A 364 -21.79 -12.88 -21.87
N ASP A 365 -22.03 -14.20 -21.91
CA ASP A 365 -21.61 -15.10 -20.83
C ASP A 365 -20.10 -15.30 -20.78
#